data_bd5e978285339524cada4010cb2359dd
#
_entry.id   bd5e978285339524cada4010cb2359dd
#
_cell.length_a   1.000
_cell.length_b   1.000
_cell.length_c   1.000
_cell.angle_alpha   90.00
_cell.angle_beta   90.00
_cell.angle_gamma   90.00
#
_symmetry.space_group_name_H-M   'P 1'
#
loop_
_entity.id
_entity.type
_entity.pdbx_description
1 polymer ?
#
loop_
_entity_poly.entity_id
_entity_poly.type
_entity_poly.pdbx_seq_one_letter_code
_entity_poly.pdbx_strand_id
1 'polypeptide(L)'
;MILLYLKSSLLLFFTGKSRDGASIIDQQRKNTSSGNARAIEAMHRIKQSAVDMKAALLKGDMNEFCSILGSSWENKKKMAEGITNETIQHAFDVAMAAGARTGKVSGAGGGGFIMFFVDPPCKKRVEDALSALDGYVLPFLFTDGGAHGWKIYDTDTINK
;
A
#
# COMPACT_ATOMS: atom_id res chain seq x y z
N MET A 1 -19.07 7.60 -9.06
CA MET A 1 -18.21 8.80 -8.89
C MET A 1 -16.98 8.52 -8.02
N ILE A 2 -17.12 7.98 -6.80
CA ILE A 2 -16.00 7.69 -5.87
C ILE A 2 -14.92 6.79 -6.50
N LEU A 3 -15.28 5.72 -7.19
CA LEU A 3 -14.34 4.81 -7.82
C LEU A 3 -13.46 5.49 -8.89
N LEU A 4 -14.04 6.38 -9.68
CA LEU A 4 -13.29 7.17 -10.67
C LEU A 4 -12.31 8.12 -9.99
N TYR A 5 -12.75 8.78 -8.91
CA TYR A 5 -11.86 9.64 -8.13
C TYR A 5 -10.68 8.85 -7.53
N LEU A 6 -10.94 7.68 -6.94
CA LEU A 6 -9.87 6.81 -6.43
C LEU A 6 -8.89 6.39 -7.54
N LYS A 7 -9.40 5.99 -8.72
CA LYS A 7 -8.54 5.64 -9.87
C LYS A 7 -7.63 6.79 -10.29
N SER A 8 -8.15 8.01 -10.30
CA SER A 8 -7.37 9.20 -10.68
C SER A 8 -6.43 9.67 -9.58
N SER A 9 -6.73 9.36 -8.30
CA SER A 9 -5.97 9.84 -7.14
C SER A 9 -4.94 8.86 -6.61
N LEU A 10 -5.04 7.57 -6.94
CA LEU A 10 -4.05 6.59 -6.49
C LEU A 10 -2.88 6.49 -7.45
N LEU A 11 -1.69 6.27 -6.88
CA LEU A 11 -0.44 6.05 -7.58
C LEU A 11 0.29 4.88 -6.92
N LEU A 12 0.80 3.95 -7.71
CA LEU A 12 1.64 2.85 -7.23
C LEU A 12 3.09 3.08 -7.65
N PHE A 13 3.98 3.06 -6.67
CA PHE A 13 5.42 3.15 -6.88
C PHE A 13 6.09 1.86 -6.38
N PHE A 14 6.85 1.21 -7.26
CA PHE A 14 7.70 0.07 -6.88
C PHE A 14 9.06 0.57 -6.46
N THR A 15 9.53 0.16 -5.29
CA THR A 15 10.78 0.64 -4.68
C THR A 15 12.06 0.02 -5.27
N GLY A 16 11.97 -0.72 -6.38
CA GLY A 16 13.10 -1.40 -7.00
C GLY A 16 13.57 -2.67 -6.26
N LYS A 17 13.16 -2.86 -5.02
CA LYS A 17 13.58 -4.00 -4.18
C LYS A 17 12.36 -4.66 -3.54
N SER A 18 12.31 -5.99 -3.63
CA SER A 18 11.42 -6.81 -2.81
C SER A 18 12.25 -7.42 -1.69
N ARG A 19 11.79 -7.30 -0.43
CA ARG A 19 12.39 -8.00 0.70
C ARG A 19 11.58 -9.26 1.03
N ASP A 20 12.21 -10.15 1.78
CA ASP A 20 11.52 -11.31 2.36
C ASP A 20 10.45 -10.82 3.36
N GLY A 21 9.23 -10.72 2.87
CA GLY A 21 8.07 -10.35 3.68
C GLY A 21 7.76 -11.38 4.77
N ALA A 22 8.22 -12.62 4.65
CA ALA A 22 7.96 -13.67 5.62
C ALA A 22 8.63 -13.34 6.96
N SER A 23 9.88 -12.86 6.94
CA SER A 23 10.60 -12.48 8.16
C SER A 23 9.92 -11.33 8.92
N ILE A 24 9.38 -10.35 8.21
CA ILE A 24 8.62 -9.23 8.80
C ILE A 24 7.30 -9.72 9.40
N ILE A 25 6.59 -10.61 8.70
CA ILE A 25 5.35 -11.21 9.21
C ILE A 25 5.62 -12.04 10.46
N ASP A 26 6.69 -12.83 10.48
CA ASP A 26 7.07 -13.62 11.65
C ASP A 26 7.44 -12.73 12.85
N GLN A 27 8.12 -11.62 12.61
CA GLN A 27 8.39 -10.64 13.67
C GLN A 27 7.10 -10.01 14.21
N GLN A 28 6.15 -9.65 13.33
CA GLN A 28 4.84 -9.15 13.77
C GLN A 28 4.09 -10.17 14.61
N ARG A 29 4.09 -11.44 14.20
CA ARG A 29 3.49 -12.55 14.97
C ARG A 29 4.14 -12.72 16.33
N LYS A 30 5.49 -12.74 16.40
CA LYS A 30 6.23 -12.84 17.65
C LYS A 30 5.90 -11.68 18.59
N ASN A 31 5.88 -10.46 18.09
CA ASN A 31 5.57 -9.29 18.90
C ASN A 31 4.15 -9.35 19.48
N THR A 32 3.17 -9.81 18.70
CA THR A 32 1.79 -9.94 19.19
C THR A 32 1.62 -11.12 20.15
N SER A 33 2.22 -12.28 19.87
CA SER A 33 2.10 -13.48 20.71
C SER A 33 2.87 -13.36 22.04
N SER A 34 3.95 -12.58 22.06
CA SER A 34 4.72 -12.29 23.30
C SER A 34 4.08 -11.22 24.19
N GLY A 35 2.92 -10.67 23.82
CA GLY A 35 2.24 -9.66 24.61
C GLY A 35 2.86 -8.26 24.50
N ASN A 36 3.60 -7.95 23.42
CA ASN A 36 4.14 -6.59 23.21
C ASN A 36 2.99 -5.57 23.09
N ALA A 37 2.77 -4.80 24.15
CA ALA A 37 1.64 -3.87 24.27
C ALA A 37 1.60 -2.85 23.10
N ARG A 38 2.76 -2.34 22.67
CA ARG A 38 2.85 -1.39 21.55
C ARG A 38 2.40 -2.00 20.23
N ALA A 39 2.81 -3.24 19.94
CA ALA A 39 2.42 -3.94 18.72
C ALA A 39 0.94 -4.31 18.75
N ILE A 40 0.42 -4.76 19.88
CA ILE A 40 -0.99 -5.12 20.07
C ILE A 40 -1.88 -3.88 19.91
N GLU A 41 -1.55 -2.77 20.56
CA GLU A 41 -2.30 -1.51 20.43
C GLU A 41 -2.29 -1.02 18.97
N ALA A 42 -1.13 -1.07 18.30
CA ALA A 42 -1.02 -0.70 16.89
C ALA A 42 -1.92 -1.57 16.02
N MET A 43 -1.98 -2.87 16.25
CA MET A 43 -2.85 -3.79 15.54
C MET A 43 -4.34 -3.45 15.75
N HIS A 44 -4.77 -3.14 16.97
CA HIS A 44 -6.14 -2.71 17.24
C HIS A 44 -6.48 -1.41 16.52
N ARG A 45 -5.57 -0.43 16.50
CA ARG A 45 -5.75 0.82 15.76
C ARG A 45 -5.85 0.59 14.25
N ILE A 46 -5.03 -0.30 13.67
CA ILE A 46 -5.12 -0.67 12.24
C ILE A 46 -6.46 -1.34 11.95
N LYS A 47 -6.93 -2.24 12.82
CA LYS A 47 -8.24 -2.87 12.68
C LYS A 47 -9.37 -1.83 12.69
N GLN A 48 -9.34 -0.90 13.63
CA GLN A 48 -10.34 0.18 13.71
C GLN A 48 -10.28 1.08 12.48
N SER A 49 -9.06 1.43 12.02
CA SER A 49 -8.87 2.22 10.80
C SER A 49 -9.55 1.62 9.57
N ALA A 50 -9.64 0.29 9.47
CA ALA A 50 -10.33 -0.35 8.35
C ALA A 50 -11.85 -0.07 8.37
N VAL A 51 -12.46 -0.05 9.55
CA VAL A 51 -13.90 0.29 9.73
C VAL A 51 -14.14 1.76 9.43
N ASP A 52 -13.33 2.64 9.98
CA ASP A 52 -13.46 4.09 9.83
C ASP A 52 -13.21 4.52 8.38
N MET A 53 -12.20 3.93 7.73
CA MET A 53 -11.90 4.18 6.31
C MET A 53 -13.05 3.78 5.39
N LYS A 54 -13.71 2.63 5.66
CA LYS A 54 -14.92 2.22 4.94
C LYS A 54 -16.03 3.27 5.11
N ALA A 55 -16.23 3.76 6.33
CA ALA A 55 -17.26 4.78 6.60
C ALA A 55 -16.95 6.11 5.89
N ALA A 56 -15.69 6.57 5.93
CA ALA A 56 -15.23 7.77 5.22
C ALA A 56 -15.43 7.62 3.71
N LEU A 57 -15.06 6.47 3.14
CA LEU A 57 -15.22 6.18 1.72
C LEU A 57 -16.71 6.20 1.29
N LEU A 58 -17.59 5.58 2.05
CA LEU A 58 -19.04 5.55 1.75
C LEU A 58 -19.69 6.93 1.85
N LYS A 59 -19.17 7.80 2.72
CA LYS A 59 -19.61 9.21 2.82
C LYS A 59 -19.01 10.10 1.73
N GLY A 60 -17.99 9.64 1.02
CA GLY A 60 -17.21 10.44 0.07
C GLY A 60 -16.26 11.43 0.73
N ASP A 61 -15.98 11.26 2.03
CA ASP A 61 -15.04 12.09 2.77
C ASP A 61 -13.59 11.66 2.52
N MET A 62 -12.99 12.21 1.46
CA MET A 62 -11.61 11.88 1.06
C MET A 62 -10.57 12.54 1.98
N ASN A 63 -10.91 13.57 2.73
CA ASN A 63 -10.00 14.16 3.71
C ASN A 63 -9.84 13.20 4.89
N GLU A 64 -10.93 12.72 5.43
CA GLU A 64 -10.93 11.73 6.49
C GLU A 64 -10.29 10.41 6.02
N PHE A 65 -10.63 9.94 4.81
CA PHE A 65 -9.99 8.76 4.21
C PHE A 65 -8.46 8.86 4.18
N CYS A 66 -7.90 9.98 3.72
CA CYS A 66 -6.45 10.21 3.67
C CYS A 66 -5.83 10.27 5.06
N SER A 67 -6.48 10.93 6.01
CA SER A 67 -6.05 11.02 7.41
C SER A 67 -5.93 9.63 8.05
N ILE A 68 -6.97 8.80 7.87
CA ILE A 68 -7.01 7.43 8.39
C ILE A 68 -5.94 6.56 7.71
N LEU A 69 -5.75 6.68 6.39
CA LEU A 69 -4.74 5.92 5.66
C LEU A 69 -3.33 6.22 6.18
N GLY A 70 -2.99 7.48 6.39
CA GLY A 70 -1.71 7.90 6.96
C GLY A 70 -1.52 7.41 8.39
N SER A 71 -2.54 7.60 9.24
CA SER A 71 -2.52 7.09 10.61
C SER A 71 -2.36 5.56 10.67
N SER A 72 -3.04 4.83 9.79
CA SER A 72 -2.90 3.37 9.67
C SER A 72 -1.46 2.97 9.30
N TRP A 73 -0.80 3.71 8.41
CA TRP A 73 0.60 3.48 8.07
C TRP A 73 1.53 3.72 9.26
N GLU A 74 1.34 4.84 10.00
CA GLU A 74 2.12 5.12 11.20
C GLU A 74 1.97 4.02 12.28
N ASN A 75 0.76 3.49 12.44
CA ASN A 75 0.54 2.37 13.35
C ASN A 75 1.16 1.06 12.82
N LYS A 76 1.13 0.82 11.50
CA LYS A 76 1.78 -0.33 10.90
C LYS A 76 3.28 -0.38 11.21
N LYS A 77 3.96 0.74 11.13
CA LYS A 77 5.41 0.84 11.45
C LYS A 77 5.74 0.43 12.88
N LYS A 78 4.77 0.52 13.82
CA LYS A 78 4.96 0.15 15.23
C LYS A 78 4.86 -1.34 15.50
N MET A 79 4.37 -2.15 14.55
CA MET A 79 4.13 -3.58 14.75
C MET A 79 5.41 -4.42 14.74
N ALA A 80 6.42 -4.03 13.97
CA ALA A 80 7.72 -4.69 13.89
C ALA A 80 8.78 -3.76 13.31
N GLU A 81 10.03 -4.07 13.58
CA GLU A 81 11.16 -3.44 12.90
C GLU A 81 11.23 -3.88 11.43
N GLY A 82 11.85 -3.04 10.59
CA GLY A 82 12.03 -3.34 9.17
C GLY A 82 10.79 -3.17 8.27
N ILE A 83 9.63 -2.82 8.83
CA ILE A 83 8.43 -2.47 8.04
C ILE A 83 8.69 -1.24 7.17
N THR A 84 9.47 -0.28 7.67
CA THR A 84 10.02 0.84 6.90
C THR A 84 11.54 0.80 6.89
N ASN A 85 12.16 1.50 5.96
CA ASN A 85 13.62 1.67 5.83
C ASN A 85 13.91 3.00 5.11
N GLU A 86 15.18 3.34 4.94
CA GLU A 86 15.61 4.61 4.32
C GLU A 86 15.06 4.78 2.90
N THR A 87 15.07 3.73 2.08
CA THR A 87 14.52 3.78 0.70
C THR A 87 13.03 4.11 0.70
N ILE A 88 12.25 3.47 1.58
CA ILE A 88 10.82 3.74 1.72
C ILE A 88 10.61 5.16 2.24
N GLN A 89 11.33 5.55 3.29
CA GLN A 89 11.17 6.88 3.87
C GLN A 89 11.52 7.97 2.84
N HIS A 90 12.61 7.81 2.10
CA HIS A 90 12.99 8.74 1.04
C HIS A 90 11.91 8.87 -0.05
N ALA A 91 11.31 7.75 -0.47
CA ALA A 91 10.20 7.78 -1.44
C ALA A 91 8.97 8.54 -0.87
N PHE A 92 8.66 8.36 0.42
CA PHE A 92 7.62 9.14 1.09
C PHE A 92 7.94 10.64 1.11
N ASP A 93 9.16 11.01 1.51
CA ASP A 93 9.58 12.41 1.61
C ASP A 93 9.48 13.10 0.24
N VAL A 94 9.96 12.45 -0.83
CA VAL A 94 9.87 12.94 -2.20
C VAL A 94 8.42 13.08 -2.67
N ALA A 95 7.59 12.06 -2.45
CA ALA A 95 6.19 12.10 -2.85
C ALA A 95 5.39 13.19 -2.11
N MET A 96 5.57 13.31 -0.80
CA MET A 96 4.88 14.30 0.01
C MET A 96 5.32 15.73 -0.36
N ALA A 97 6.61 15.98 -0.58
CA ALA A 97 7.13 17.27 -1.07
C ALA A 97 6.58 17.63 -2.46
N ALA A 98 6.34 16.63 -3.31
CA ALA A 98 5.74 16.82 -4.64
C ALA A 98 4.20 16.96 -4.61
N GLY A 99 3.55 16.78 -3.47
CA GLY A 99 2.10 17.00 -3.29
C GLY A 99 1.26 15.75 -3.12
N ALA A 100 1.85 14.62 -2.77
CA ALA A 100 1.07 13.49 -2.27
C ALA A 100 0.44 13.86 -0.92
N ARG A 101 -0.78 13.38 -0.67
CA ARG A 101 -1.50 13.65 0.59
C ARG A 101 -1.13 12.65 1.67
N THR A 102 -0.92 11.42 1.29
CA THR A 102 -0.61 10.30 2.18
C THR A 102 -0.18 9.08 1.36
N GLY A 103 0.26 8.03 2.05
CA GLY A 103 0.59 6.77 1.42
C GLY A 103 0.74 5.64 2.43
N LYS A 104 0.93 4.44 1.92
CA LYS A 104 1.31 3.25 2.71
C LYS A 104 2.04 2.23 1.85
N VAL A 105 2.90 1.44 2.46
CA VAL A 105 3.47 0.26 1.81
C VAL A 105 2.42 -0.85 1.74
N SER A 106 2.31 -1.49 0.59
CA SER A 106 1.46 -2.66 0.39
C SER A 106 2.14 -3.93 0.92
N GLY A 107 1.37 -4.83 1.53
CA GLY A 107 1.87 -6.10 2.07
C GLY A 107 2.58 -5.97 3.42
N ALA A 108 3.62 -6.76 3.65
CA ALA A 108 4.32 -6.86 4.92
C ALA A 108 5.08 -5.59 5.31
N GLY A 109 5.61 -4.88 4.34
CA GLY A 109 6.56 -3.78 4.49
C GLY A 109 7.96 -4.17 4.02
N GLY A 110 8.94 -3.29 4.28
CA GLY A 110 10.34 -3.52 3.96
C GLY A 110 10.74 -3.33 2.48
N GLY A 111 9.79 -3.11 1.59
CA GLY A 111 9.99 -2.91 0.15
C GLY A 111 8.73 -3.25 -0.64
N GLY A 112 8.87 -3.41 -1.95
CA GLY A 112 7.76 -3.67 -2.86
C GLY A 112 7.02 -2.41 -3.27
N PHE A 113 5.70 -2.43 -3.23
CA PHE A 113 4.87 -1.32 -3.68
C PHE A 113 4.49 -0.37 -2.55
N ILE A 114 4.62 0.93 -2.84
CA ILE A 114 4.02 2.00 -2.04
C ILE A 114 2.81 2.51 -2.82
N MET A 115 1.67 2.60 -2.14
CA MET A 115 0.47 3.25 -2.65
C MET A 115 0.41 4.66 -2.08
N PHE A 116 0.42 5.67 -2.95
CA PHE A 116 0.22 7.06 -2.58
C PHE A 116 -1.19 7.51 -2.98
N PHE A 117 -1.77 8.38 -2.16
CA PHE A 117 -2.97 9.13 -2.51
C PHE A 117 -2.55 10.55 -2.89
N VAL A 118 -2.91 10.96 -4.10
CA VAL A 118 -2.49 12.22 -4.69
C VAL A 118 -3.71 12.88 -5.34
N ASP A 119 -3.94 14.15 -5.06
CA ASP A 119 -5.00 14.86 -5.77
C ASP A 119 -4.69 14.92 -7.28
N PRO A 120 -5.67 14.69 -8.17
CA PRO A 120 -5.43 14.57 -9.61
C PRO A 120 -4.56 15.67 -10.22
N PRO A 121 -4.70 16.96 -9.85
CA PRO A 121 -3.85 18.02 -10.39
C PRO A 121 -2.37 17.91 -10.02
N CYS A 122 -2.05 17.22 -8.92
CA CYS A 122 -0.67 17.02 -8.46
C CYS A 122 -0.03 15.73 -8.97
N LYS A 123 -0.84 14.82 -9.56
CA LYS A 123 -0.41 13.45 -9.85
C LYS A 123 0.82 13.39 -10.75
N LYS A 124 0.83 14.14 -11.85
CA LYS A 124 1.96 14.17 -12.77
C LYS A 124 3.25 14.65 -12.10
N ARG A 125 3.16 15.66 -11.24
CA ARG A 125 4.33 16.16 -10.50
C ARG A 125 4.89 15.12 -9.53
N VAL A 126 4.01 14.36 -8.85
CA VAL A 126 4.43 13.27 -7.96
C VAL A 126 5.04 12.11 -8.75
N GLU A 127 4.44 11.74 -9.89
CA GLU A 127 5.00 10.73 -10.80
C GLU A 127 6.41 11.09 -11.28
N ASP A 128 6.60 12.33 -11.72
CA ASP A 128 7.91 12.80 -12.20
C ASP A 128 8.96 12.80 -11.08
N ALA A 129 8.58 13.25 -9.89
CA ALA A 129 9.47 13.24 -8.73
C ALA A 129 9.87 11.82 -8.31
N LEU A 130 8.94 10.88 -8.28
CA LEU A 130 9.21 9.49 -7.95
C LEU A 130 10.01 8.77 -9.04
N SER A 131 9.83 9.14 -10.31
CA SER A 131 10.57 8.55 -11.44
C SER A 131 12.06 8.91 -11.44
N ALA A 132 12.49 9.88 -10.64
CA ALA A 132 13.89 10.19 -10.41
C ALA A 132 14.58 9.28 -9.38
N LEU A 133 13.84 8.40 -8.71
CA LEU A 133 14.35 7.45 -7.73
C LEU A 133 14.65 6.10 -8.36
N ASP A 134 15.40 5.25 -7.63
CA ASP A 134 15.59 3.84 -7.97
C ASP A 134 14.27 3.07 -7.78
N GLY A 135 13.48 3.02 -8.84
CA GLY A 135 12.18 2.39 -8.83
C GLY A 135 11.36 2.80 -10.05
N TYR A 136 10.07 2.53 -10.03
CA TYR A 136 9.19 2.98 -11.11
C TYR A 136 7.73 3.11 -10.66
N VAL A 137 7.02 4.03 -11.30
CA VAL A 137 5.57 4.16 -11.16
C VAL A 137 4.90 3.13 -12.06
N LEU A 138 3.96 2.35 -11.50
CA LEU A 138 3.22 1.32 -12.22
C LEU A 138 1.80 1.79 -12.50
N PRO A 139 1.35 1.76 -13.77
CA PRO A 139 -0.06 1.92 -14.07
C PRO A 139 -0.85 0.71 -13.55
N PHE A 140 -2.04 0.95 -13.02
CA PHE A 140 -2.91 -0.11 -12.49
C PHE A 140 -4.36 0.13 -12.86
N LEU A 141 -5.15 -0.95 -12.81
CA LEU A 141 -6.58 -0.92 -12.95
C LEU A 141 -7.21 -1.63 -11.75
N PHE A 142 -8.35 -1.12 -11.29
CA PHE A 142 -9.20 -1.88 -10.39
C PHE A 142 -9.88 -3.01 -11.17
N THR A 143 -10.00 -4.16 -10.53
CA THR A 143 -10.77 -5.29 -11.02
C THR A 143 -11.83 -5.67 -9.98
N ASP A 144 -13.00 -6.07 -10.43
CA ASP A 144 -14.09 -6.61 -9.63
C ASP A 144 -14.08 -8.14 -9.60
N GLY A 145 -13.28 -8.77 -10.49
CA GLY A 145 -13.07 -10.21 -10.51
C GLY A 145 -12.00 -10.67 -9.53
N GLY A 146 -12.19 -11.86 -8.95
CA GLY A 146 -11.19 -12.53 -8.14
C GLY A 146 -10.11 -13.23 -8.97
N ALA A 147 -9.42 -14.19 -8.37
CA ALA A 147 -8.43 -15.00 -9.08
C ALA A 147 -9.09 -15.83 -10.18
N HIS A 148 -8.49 -15.80 -11.36
CA HIS A 148 -8.92 -16.61 -12.50
C HIS A 148 -7.86 -17.67 -12.79
N GLY A 149 -8.30 -18.90 -13.02
CA GLY A 149 -7.46 -20.00 -13.47
C GLY A 149 -8.06 -20.65 -14.72
N TRP A 150 -7.22 -21.05 -15.64
CA TRP A 150 -7.62 -21.82 -16.80
C TRP A 150 -6.67 -23.00 -16.99
N LYS A 151 -7.21 -24.09 -17.57
CA LYS A 151 -6.44 -25.26 -17.93
C LYS A 151 -5.94 -25.10 -19.36
N ILE A 152 -4.64 -25.18 -19.56
CA ILE A 152 -4.05 -25.28 -20.89
C ILE A 152 -4.14 -26.76 -21.27
N TYR A 153 -4.88 -27.07 -22.35
CA TYR A 153 -4.90 -28.41 -22.91
C TYR A 153 -3.72 -28.53 -23.87
N ASP A 154 -2.92 -29.58 -23.69
CA ASP A 154 -1.82 -29.90 -24.58
C ASP A 154 -2.43 -30.32 -25.92
N THR A 155 -2.04 -29.65 -26.99
CA THR A 155 -2.54 -29.93 -28.35
C THR A 155 -2.15 -31.32 -28.86
N ASP A 156 -1.18 -31.97 -28.23
CA ASP A 156 -0.74 -33.33 -28.59
C ASP A 156 -1.74 -34.44 -28.19
N THR A 157 -2.77 -34.10 -27.42
CA THR A 157 -3.80 -35.08 -26.98
C THR A 157 -5.00 -35.11 -27.93
N ILE A 158 -5.10 -34.22 -28.91
CA ILE A 158 -6.24 -34.10 -29.83
C ILE A 158 -6.06 -34.94 -31.12
N ASN A 159 -4.83 -35.44 -31.38
CA ASN A 159 -4.49 -36.21 -32.58
C ASN A 159 -4.21 -37.71 -32.32
N LYS A 160 -4.88 -38.32 -31.36
CA LYS A 160 -4.91 -39.79 -31.19
C LYS A 160 -6.30 -40.36 -31.30
#